data_53952a01c2197a6581d7b147034eb92a
#
_entry.id   53952a01c2197a6581d7b147034eb92a
#
_cell.length_a   1.000
_cell.length_b   1.000
_cell.length_c   1.000
_cell.angle_alpha   90.00
_cell.angle_beta   90.00
_cell.angle_gamma   90.00
#
_symmetry.space_group_name_H-M   'P 1'
#
loop_
_entity.id
_entity.type
_entity.pdbx_description
1 polymer ?
#
loop_
_entity_poly.entity_id
_entity_poly.type
_entity_poly.pdbx_seq_one_letter_code
_entity_poly.pdbx_strand_id
1 'polypeptide(L)'
;MQTKDPDYKHIERTYDDGSEDYGDYFKKPHEFIEPERQQFIDRLPAGSKILDCGCGPGMDTERFSQLGLKVTAIDLSDCFVQLTTKRVPGADVQKMDMRYLEFPEASFDGLWSSFSLLHIRANDIGGTLSGFNSVLRSGGLFFAALHRGPKTEWVKTRIAGMERDTYVQEWVQTDIEAVLRESGFTIILSRPFERKGGRYPLLSILAHT
;
A
#
# COMPACT_ATOMS: atom_id res chain seq x y z
N MET A 1 -19.48 21.69 -4.67
CA MET A 1 -18.05 21.93 -4.47
C MET A 1 -17.34 20.86 -5.30
N GLN A 2 -16.72 21.24 -6.41
CA GLN A 2 -15.97 20.28 -7.22
C GLN A 2 -14.81 19.76 -6.37
N THR A 3 -14.78 18.47 -6.11
CA THR A 3 -13.61 17.80 -5.54
C THR A 3 -12.48 17.97 -6.55
N LYS A 4 -11.50 18.80 -6.22
CA LYS A 4 -10.31 18.97 -7.05
C LYS A 4 -9.61 17.61 -7.09
N ASP A 5 -9.50 17.01 -8.27
CA ASP A 5 -8.75 15.77 -8.45
C ASP A 5 -7.37 15.87 -7.82
N PRO A 6 -6.86 14.81 -7.17
CA PRO A 6 -5.55 14.86 -6.57
C PRO A 6 -4.49 15.14 -7.64
N ASP A 7 -3.70 16.17 -7.38
CA ASP A 7 -2.40 16.29 -7.99
C ASP A 7 -1.46 15.34 -7.25
N TYR A 8 -1.03 14.26 -7.88
CA TYR A 8 -0.12 13.27 -7.27
C TYR A 8 1.20 13.89 -6.80
N LYS A 9 1.64 14.99 -7.44
CA LYS A 9 2.77 15.80 -6.96
C LYS A 9 2.46 16.48 -5.60
N HIS A 10 1.20 16.78 -5.33
CA HIS A 10 0.82 17.29 -4.02
C HIS A 10 0.92 16.20 -2.96
N ILE A 11 0.47 14.97 -3.28
CA ILE A 11 0.60 13.82 -2.39
C ILE A 11 2.09 13.53 -2.10
N GLU A 12 2.94 13.47 -3.14
CA GLU A 12 4.39 13.33 -3.01
C GLU A 12 4.96 14.37 -2.03
N ARG A 13 4.73 15.66 -2.27
CA ARG A 13 5.21 16.75 -1.41
C ARG A 13 4.70 16.66 0.02
N THR A 14 3.44 16.23 0.21
CA THR A 14 2.86 16.07 1.56
C THR A 14 3.68 15.11 2.40
N TYR A 15 4.20 14.05 1.79
CA TYR A 15 5.02 13.05 2.48
C TYR A 15 6.50 13.42 2.52
N ASP A 16 7.05 14.07 1.52
CA ASP A 16 8.45 14.52 1.49
C ASP A 16 8.74 15.59 2.55
N ASP A 17 7.85 16.58 2.69
CA ASP A 17 8.02 17.65 3.66
C ASP A 17 7.87 17.21 5.14
N GLY A 18 7.36 16.03 5.41
CA GLY A 18 7.12 15.48 6.75
C GLY A 18 8.18 14.52 7.26
N SER A 19 9.27 14.38 6.56
CA SER A 19 10.15 13.22 6.56
C SER A 19 11.01 12.98 7.80
N GLU A 20 11.60 14.00 8.39
CA GLU A 20 12.54 13.82 9.52
C GLU A 20 11.81 13.29 10.77
N ASP A 21 10.58 13.74 11.00
CA ASP A 21 9.76 13.30 12.13
C ASP A 21 9.06 11.95 11.89
N TYR A 22 8.91 11.51 10.61
CA TYR A 22 8.23 10.26 10.27
C TYR A 22 8.97 9.02 10.77
N GLY A 23 10.29 9.04 10.68
CA GLY A 23 11.14 7.95 11.19
C GLY A 23 10.94 7.70 12.68
N ASP A 24 10.68 8.75 13.44
CA ASP A 24 10.43 8.66 14.88
C ASP A 24 9.00 8.31 15.26
N TYR A 25 8.02 8.69 14.45
CA TYR A 25 6.61 8.38 14.67
C TYR A 25 6.27 6.93 14.35
N PHE A 26 6.89 6.35 13.33
CA PHE A 26 6.67 4.97 12.89
C PHE A 26 7.85 4.07 13.29
N LYS A 27 8.11 3.94 14.60
CA LYS A 27 9.18 3.07 15.12
C LYS A 27 8.85 1.59 15.07
N LYS A 28 7.56 1.23 14.93
CA LYS A 28 7.09 -0.17 14.94
C LYS A 28 6.04 -0.40 13.85
N PRO A 29 6.00 -1.61 13.27
CA PRO A 29 4.91 -2.02 12.41
C PRO A 29 3.56 -1.84 13.10
N HIS A 30 2.53 -1.52 12.33
CA HIS A 30 1.19 -1.43 12.88
C HIS A 30 0.71 -2.80 13.37
N GLU A 31 0.62 -2.97 14.69
CA GLU A 31 0.22 -4.23 15.33
C GLU A 31 -1.20 -4.65 14.92
N PHE A 32 -2.08 -3.70 14.64
CA PHE A 32 -3.46 -3.99 14.24
C PHE A 32 -3.59 -4.65 12.86
N ILE A 33 -2.55 -4.61 12.01
CA ILE A 33 -2.50 -5.27 10.69
C ILE A 33 -1.72 -6.59 10.73
N GLU A 34 -1.15 -6.97 11.89
CA GLU A 34 -0.36 -8.20 12.01
C GLU A 34 -1.14 -9.47 11.64
N PRO A 35 -2.43 -9.63 12.01
CA PRO A 35 -3.20 -10.81 11.60
C PRO A 35 -3.33 -10.95 10.08
N GLU A 36 -3.50 -9.83 9.37
CA GLU A 36 -3.56 -9.77 7.90
C GLU A 36 -2.20 -10.08 7.28
N ARG A 37 -1.13 -9.51 7.85
CA ARG A 37 0.24 -9.76 7.40
C ARG A 37 0.61 -11.24 7.55
N GLN A 38 0.27 -11.85 8.68
CA GLN A 38 0.51 -13.27 8.91
C GLN A 38 -0.27 -14.14 7.90
N GLN A 39 -1.52 -13.83 7.62
CA GLN A 39 -2.31 -14.55 6.61
C GLN A 39 -1.71 -14.46 5.20
N PHE A 40 -1.12 -13.31 4.83
CA PHE A 40 -0.41 -13.14 3.58
C PHE A 40 0.86 -13.99 3.55
N ILE A 41 1.68 -13.92 4.60
CA ILE A 41 2.97 -14.64 4.70
C ILE A 41 2.77 -16.15 4.68
N ASP A 42 1.81 -16.68 5.44
CA ASP A 42 1.54 -18.12 5.57
C ASP A 42 1.18 -18.81 4.25
N ARG A 43 0.80 -18.03 3.24
CA ARG A 43 0.45 -18.53 1.90
C ARG A 43 1.60 -18.47 0.91
N LEU A 44 2.71 -17.85 1.29
CA LEU A 44 3.86 -17.66 0.43
C LEU A 44 4.92 -18.73 0.69
N PRO A 45 5.53 -19.31 -0.35
CA PRO A 45 6.73 -20.13 -0.18
C PRO A 45 7.86 -19.37 0.50
N ALA A 46 8.73 -20.07 1.21
CA ALA A 46 9.92 -19.48 1.80
C ALA A 46 10.81 -18.83 0.72
N GLY A 47 11.33 -17.64 1.00
CA GLY A 47 12.17 -16.89 0.07
C GLY A 47 11.44 -16.26 -1.11
N SER A 48 10.12 -16.18 -1.05
CA SER A 48 9.29 -15.50 -2.06
C SER A 48 9.74 -14.08 -2.32
N LYS A 49 9.53 -13.62 -3.56
CA LYS A 49 9.76 -12.25 -4.00
C LYS A 49 8.51 -11.41 -3.76
N ILE A 50 8.62 -10.38 -2.96
CA ILE A 50 7.50 -9.49 -2.56
C ILE A 50 7.75 -8.08 -3.09
N LEU A 51 6.70 -7.48 -3.65
CA LEU A 51 6.63 -6.04 -3.90
C LEU A 51 5.86 -5.37 -2.75
N ASP A 52 6.55 -4.54 -1.97
CA ASP A 52 5.93 -3.66 -0.98
C ASP A 52 5.61 -2.32 -1.67
N CYS A 53 4.34 -2.11 -1.99
CA CYS A 53 3.88 -1.05 -2.88
C CYS A 53 3.27 0.12 -2.10
N GLY A 54 3.99 1.23 -2.05
CA GLY A 54 3.76 2.34 -1.14
C GLY A 54 4.31 2.01 0.25
N CYS A 55 5.61 1.68 0.29
CA CYS A 55 6.27 1.13 1.48
C CYS A 55 6.37 2.11 2.65
N GLY A 56 6.16 3.42 2.40
CA GLY A 56 6.33 4.45 3.42
C GLY A 56 7.71 4.36 4.07
N PRO A 57 7.83 4.48 5.40
CA PRO A 57 9.11 4.42 6.10
C PRO A 57 9.68 2.99 6.27
N GLY A 58 9.15 1.99 5.54
CA GLY A 58 9.74 0.67 5.38
C GLY A 58 9.45 -0.33 6.49
N MET A 59 8.38 -0.19 7.24
CA MET A 59 8.10 -1.08 8.37
C MET A 59 7.65 -2.48 7.94
N ASP A 60 6.79 -2.57 6.92
CA ASP A 60 6.39 -3.85 6.34
C ASP A 60 7.55 -4.46 5.55
N THR A 61 8.30 -3.65 4.81
CA THR A 61 9.56 -4.05 4.15
C THR A 61 10.53 -4.72 5.13
N GLU A 62 10.77 -4.11 6.29
CA GLU A 62 11.65 -4.65 7.34
C GLU A 62 11.11 -5.99 7.87
N ARG A 63 9.82 -6.05 8.16
CA ARG A 63 9.18 -7.25 8.68
C ARG A 63 9.27 -8.41 7.71
N PHE A 64 9.00 -8.19 6.43
CA PHE A 64 9.13 -9.21 5.39
C PHE A 64 10.59 -9.68 5.21
N SER A 65 11.53 -8.75 5.22
CA SER A 65 12.97 -9.07 5.12
C SER A 65 13.45 -9.91 6.30
N GLN A 66 13.02 -9.58 7.52
CA GLN A 66 13.34 -10.37 8.74
C GLN A 66 12.80 -11.79 8.69
N LEU A 67 11.74 -12.03 7.92
CA LEU A 67 11.16 -13.35 7.69
C LEU A 67 11.78 -14.10 6.52
N GLY A 68 12.85 -13.55 5.93
CA GLY A 68 13.61 -14.19 4.85
C GLY A 68 12.97 -14.07 3.47
N LEU A 69 12.00 -13.17 3.29
CA LEU A 69 11.44 -12.84 1.99
C LEU A 69 12.36 -11.88 1.23
N LYS A 70 12.35 -11.95 -0.09
CA LYS A 70 13.09 -11.03 -0.97
C LYS A 70 12.21 -9.85 -1.30
N VAL A 71 12.49 -8.69 -0.70
CA VAL A 71 11.61 -7.53 -0.82
C VAL A 71 12.18 -6.51 -1.79
N THR A 72 11.36 -6.16 -2.79
CA THR A 72 11.46 -4.90 -3.52
C THR A 72 10.42 -3.96 -2.95
N ALA A 73 10.79 -2.73 -2.64
CA ALA A 73 9.91 -1.74 -2.05
C ALA A 73 9.85 -0.49 -2.93
N ILE A 74 8.66 0.05 -3.14
CA ILE A 74 8.48 1.28 -3.92
C ILE A 74 7.68 2.31 -3.13
N ASP A 75 8.03 3.57 -3.31
CA ASP A 75 7.22 4.70 -2.84
C ASP A 75 7.36 5.89 -3.81
N LEU A 76 6.36 6.77 -3.82
CA LEU A 76 6.39 8.01 -4.60
C LEU A 76 7.28 9.07 -3.93
N SER A 77 7.42 9.04 -2.61
CA SER A 77 8.19 9.99 -1.80
C SER A 77 9.67 9.64 -1.79
N ASP A 78 10.52 10.56 -2.21
CA ASP A 78 11.98 10.45 -2.11
C ASP A 78 12.43 10.21 -0.68
N CYS A 79 11.76 10.85 0.25
CA CYS A 79 12.05 10.71 1.66
C CYS A 79 11.78 9.30 2.17
N PHE A 80 10.64 8.72 1.86
CA PHE A 80 10.33 7.35 2.27
C PHE A 80 11.27 6.33 1.62
N VAL A 81 11.65 6.54 0.38
CA VAL A 81 12.69 5.73 -0.28
C VAL A 81 14.01 5.76 0.51
N GLN A 82 14.47 6.95 0.91
CA GLN A 82 15.69 7.10 1.71
C GLN A 82 15.56 6.46 3.09
N LEU A 83 14.44 6.67 3.78
CA LEU A 83 14.19 6.08 5.10
C LEU A 83 14.15 4.55 5.03
N THR A 84 13.47 3.99 4.04
CA THR A 84 13.36 2.54 3.85
C THR A 84 14.70 1.94 3.46
N THR A 85 15.46 2.57 2.57
CA THR A 85 16.84 2.14 2.23
C THR A 85 17.73 2.10 3.47
N LYS A 86 17.64 3.11 4.32
CA LYS A 86 18.41 3.16 5.58
C LYS A 86 17.95 2.10 6.59
N ARG A 87 16.65 1.84 6.65
CA ARG A 87 16.06 0.86 7.58
C ARG A 87 16.37 -0.58 7.16
N VAL A 88 16.33 -0.87 5.87
CA VAL A 88 16.46 -2.21 5.29
C VAL A 88 17.52 -2.22 4.18
N PRO A 89 18.83 -2.14 4.52
CA PRO A 89 19.90 -2.01 3.51
C PRO A 89 19.97 -3.18 2.51
N GLY A 90 19.35 -4.32 2.83
CA GLY A 90 19.30 -5.50 1.95
C GLY A 90 18.10 -5.56 1.01
N ALA A 91 17.16 -4.63 1.10
CA ALA A 91 16.01 -4.55 0.20
C ALA A 91 16.35 -3.72 -1.05
N ASP A 92 15.72 -4.05 -2.17
CA ASP A 92 15.73 -3.21 -3.38
C ASP A 92 14.66 -2.13 -3.23
N VAL A 93 15.07 -0.88 -2.96
CA VAL A 93 14.14 0.23 -2.69
C VAL A 93 14.22 1.26 -3.81
N GLN A 94 13.08 1.57 -4.43
CA GLN A 94 13.03 2.42 -5.61
C GLN A 94 11.96 3.51 -5.48
N LYS A 95 12.27 4.72 -5.97
CA LYS A 95 11.23 5.73 -6.22
C LYS A 95 10.42 5.33 -7.44
N MET A 96 9.13 5.07 -7.25
CA MET A 96 8.25 4.67 -8.35
C MET A 96 6.80 5.02 -8.05
N ASP A 97 6.08 5.44 -9.06
CA ASP A 97 4.63 5.63 -9.00
C ASP A 97 3.93 4.28 -9.21
N MET A 98 3.16 3.82 -8.23
CA MET A 98 2.48 2.53 -8.29
C MET A 98 1.50 2.39 -9.45
N ARG A 99 1.08 3.49 -10.07
CA ARG A 99 0.22 3.48 -11.26
C ARG A 99 0.95 3.06 -12.53
N TYR A 100 2.29 3.12 -12.51
CA TYR A 100 3.17 2.86 -13.66
C TYR A 100 4.35 1.99 -13.23
N LEU A 101 4.09 0.73 -12.95
CA LEU A 101 5.13 -0.21 -12.51
C LEU A 101 6.07 -0.55 -13.67
N GLU A 102 7.37 -0.36 -13.45
CA GLU A 102 8.44 -0.63 -14.42
C GLU A 102 9.14 -1.96 -14.14
N PHE A 103 8.37 -2.99 -13.77
CA PHE A 103 8.88 -4.34 -13.55
C PHE A 103 8.44 -5.27 -14.69
N PRO A 104 9.24 -6.31 -15.02
CA PRO A 104 8.81 -7.36 -15.95
C PRO A 104 7.54 -8.06 -15.44
N GLU A 105 6.75 -8.57 -16.36
CA GLU A 105 5.59 -9.41 -16.02
C GLU A 105 6.00 -10.61 -15.18
N ALA A 106 5.10 -11.07 -14.31
CA ALA A 106 5.29 -12.25 -13.45
C ALA A 106 6.59 -12.23 -12.59
N SER A 107 7.01 -11.04 -12.14
CA SER A 107 8.25 -10.86 -11.36
C SER A 107 8.11 -11.20 -9.89
N PHE A 108 6.90 -11.14 -9.34
CA PHE A 108 6.66 -11.24 -7.90
C PHE A 108 5.71 -12.38 -7.54
N ASP A 109 5.97 -12.99 -6.37
CA ASP A 109 5.12 -14.00 -5.76
C ASP A 109 3.98 -13.38 -4.95
N GLY A 110 4.21 -12.16 -4.47
CA GLY A 110 3.22 -11.40 -3.72
C GLY A 110 3.40 -9.90 -3.87
N LEU A 111 2.30 -9.16 -3.76
CA LEU A 111 2.25 -7.70 -3.71
C LEU A 111 1.48 -7.27 -2.47
N TRP A 112 2.11 -6.44 -1.66
CA TRP A 112 1.56 -5.88 -0.44
C TRP A 112 1.31 -4.39 -0.62
N SER A 113 0.10 -3.89 -0.33
CA SER A 113 -0.26 -2.47 -0.40
C SER A 113 -1.09 -2.10 0.81
N SER A 114 -0.40 -1.62 1.85
CA SER A 114 -1.02 -1.29 3.14
C SER A 114 -1.22 0.21 3.26
N PHE A 115 -2.47 0.66 3.19
CA PHE A 115 -2.85 2.08 3.30
C PHE A 115 -2.16 3.01 2.29
N SER A 116 -1.87 2.52 1.09
CA SER A 116 -1.29 3.30 0.00
C SER A 116 -2.26 3.52 -1.16
N LEU A 117 -3.07 2.52 -1.54
CA LEU A 117 -4.10 2.64 -2.59
C LEU A 117 -5.19 3.67 -2.28
N LEU A 118 -5.34 4.08 -1.02
CA LEU A 118 -6.27 5.14 -0.63
C LEU A 118 -5.90 6.52 -1.22
N HIS A 119 -4.71 6.66 -1.78
CA HIS A 119 -4.28 7.88 -2.48
C HIS A 119 -4.54 7.84 -3.99
N ILE A 120 -5.00 6.69 -4.51
CA ILE A 120 -5.31 6.52 -5.93
C ILE A 120 -6.77 6.89 -6.19
N ARG A 121 -6.99 7.72 -7.24
CA ARG A 121 -8.35 8.11 -7.65
C ARG A 121 -9.16 6.92 -8.13
N ALA A 122 -10.47 7.00 -7.95
CA ALA A 122 -11.38 5.97 -8.46
C ALA A 122 -11.23 5.71 -9.97
N ASN A 123 -10.93 6.75 -10.76
CA ASN A 123 -10.72 6.61 -12.21
C ASN A 123 -9.39 5.94 -12.58
N ASP A 124 -8.40 5.96 -11.70
CA ASP A 124 -7.06 5.41 -11.96
C ASP A 124 -6.88 4.00 -11.37
N ILE A 125 -7.77 3.58 -10.46
CA ILE A 125 -7.59 2.35 -9.69
C ILE A 125 -7.61 1.09 -10.57
N GLY A 126 -8.46 1.02 -11.58
CA GLY A 126 -8.53 -0.13 -12.49
C GLY A 126 -7.22 -0.35 -13.26
N GLY A 127 -6.63 0.74 -13.80
CA GLY A 127 -5.32 0.68 -14.46
C GLY A 127 -4.21 0.28 -13.49
N THR A 128 -4.23 0.83 -12.26
CA THR A 128 -3.28 0.49 -11.20
C THR A 128 -3.34 -1.00 -10.84
N LEU A 129 -4.55 -1.53 -10.60
CA LEU A 129 -4.73 -2.95 -10.27
C LEU A 129 -4.38 -3.88 -11.43
N SER A 130 -4.64 -3.49 -12.68
CA SER A 130 -4.19 -4.25 -13.85
C SER A 130 -2.66 -4.31 -13.94
N GLY A 131 -1.96 -3.21 -13.61
CA GLY A 131 -0.51 -3.21 -13.48
C GLY A 131 -0.01 -4.13 -12.36
N PHE A 132 -0.69 -4.16 -11.21
CA PHE A 132 -0.38 -5.08 -10.11
C PHE A 132 -0.56 -6.55 -10.53
N ASN A 133 -1.64 -6.85 -11.25
CA ASN A 133 -1.88 -8.19 -11.77
C ASN A 133 -0.77 -8.63 -12.74
N SER A 134 -0.34 -7.74 -13.64
CA SER A 134 0.70 -8.04 -14.63
C SER A 134 2.05 -8.39 -14.00
N VAL A 135 2.47 -7.70 -12.92
CA VAL A 135 3.76 -7.98 -12.28
C VAL A 135 3.73 -9.20 -11.35
N LEU A 136 2.55 -9.67 -10.97
CA LEU A 136 2.37 -10.89 -10.20
C LEU A 136 2.43 -12.12 -11.12
N ARG A 137 3.11 -13.17 -10.67
CA ARG A 137 3.04 -14.48 -11.36
C ARG A 137 1.65 -15.09 -11.24
N SER A 138 1.32 -16.03 -12.10
CA SER A 138 0.08 -16.81 -11.97
C SER A 138 -0.05 -17.43 -10.58
N GLY A 139 -1.19 -17.20 -9.91
CA GLY A 139 -1.44 -17.56 -8.52
C GLY A 139 -0.69 -16.68 -7.50
N GLY A 140 -0.05 -15.61 -7.94
CA GLY A 140 0.61 -14.63 -7.05
C GLY A 140 -0.40 -13.92 -6.16
N LEU A 141 0.00 -13.67 -4.90
CA LEU A 141 -0.88 -13.07 -3.89
C LEU A 141 -0.88 -11.55 -3.96
N PHE A 142 -2.05 -10.97 -3.76
CA PHE A 142 -2.26 -9.54 -3.59
C PHE A 142 -2.92 -9.25 -2.25
N PHE A 143 -2.39 -8.28 -1.52
CA PHE A 143 -3.02 -7.75 -0.31
C PHE A 143 -3.21 -6.25 -0.40
N ALA A 144 -4.37 -5.76 0.04
CA ALA A 144 -4.63 -4.34 0.26
C ALA A 144 -5.31 -4.08 1.61
N ALA A 145 -4.84 -3.03 2.30
CA ALA A 145 -5.57 -2.42 3.40
C ALA A 145 -6.01 -1.02 2.99
N LEU A 146 -7.31 -0.74 3.17
CA LEU A 146 -7.99 0.45 2.65
C LEU A 146 -8.86 1.11 3.73
N HIS A 147 -9.20 2.38 3.53
CA HIS A 147 -10.29 3.01 4.24
C HIS A 147 -11.63 2.58 3.60
N ARG A 148 -12.58 2.15 4.44
CA ARG A 148 -13.90 1.68 4.02
C ARG A 148 -14.93 2.78 4.17
N GLY A 149 -15.61 3.13 3.07
CA GLY A 149 -16.69 4.11 3.06
C GLY A 149 -16.97 4.66 1.66
N PRO A 150 -17.94 5.54 1.51
CA PRO A 150 -18.31 6.09 0.20
C PRO A 150 -17.62 7.43 -0.12
N LYS A 151 -16.71 7.91 0.74
CA LYS A 151 -16.20 9.28 0.63
C LYS A 151 -14.94 9.36 -0.19
N THR A 152 -14.82 10.47 -0.88
CA THR A 152 -13.60 10.90 -1.55
C THR A 152 -13.37 12.34 -1.13
N GLU A 153 -12.31 12.59 -0.37
CA GLU A 153 -12.09 13.90 0.19
C GLU A 153 -10.61 14.24 0.40
N TRP A 154 -10.32 15.54 0.40
CA TRP A 154 -9.10 16.07 0.97
C TRP A 154 -9.28 16.18 2.49
N VAL A 155 -8.47 15.49 3.25
CA VAL A 155 -8.52 15.49 4.70
C VAL A 155 -7.28 16.16 5.28
N LYS A 156 -7.48 16.90 6.35
CA LYS A 156 -6.37 17.33 7.18
C LYS A 156 -5.92 16.17 8.06
N THR A 157 -4.73 15.70 7.82
CA THR A 157 -4.09 14.66 8.63
C THR A 157 -2.90 15.24 9.37
N ARG A 158 -2.60 14.67 10.52
CA ARG A 158 -1.41 15.04 11.26
C ARG A 158 -0.31 14.02 10.97
N ILE A 159 0.64 14.46 10.16
CA ILE A 159 1.79 13.67 9.76
C ILE A 159 3.00 14.25 10.49
N ALA A 160 3.69 13.42 11.27
CA ALA A 160 4.89 13.83 12.02
C ALA A 160 4.69 15.12 12.86
N GLY A 161 3.52 15.26 13.49
CA GLY A 161 3.19 16.44 14.31
C GLY A 161 2.70 17.66 13.53
N MET A 162 2.82 17.69 12.21
CA MET A 162 2.36 18.76 11.33
C MET A 162 1.03 18.46 10.68
N GLU A 163 0.15 19.45 10.58
CA GLU A 163 -1.13 19.34 9.87
C GLU A 163 -0.90 19.47 8.36
N ARG A 164 -1.37 18.49 7.58
CA ARG A 164 -1.20 18.44 6.13
C ARG A 164 -2.49 18.01 5.44
N ASP A 165 -2.70 18.53 4.24
CA ASP A 165 -3.81 18.09 3.39
C ASP A 165 -3.42 16.82 2.64
N THR A 166 -4.22 15.77 2.80
CA THR A 166 -4.02 14.48 2.15
C THR A 166 -5.29 14.07 1.43
N TYR A 167 -5.16 13.60 0.19
CA TYR A 167 -6.29 13.01 -0.53
C TYR A 167 -6.54 11.59 -0.04
N VAL A 168 -7.79 11.30 0.28
CA VAL A 168 -8.22 9.97 0.71
C VAL A 168 -9.43 9.54 -0.11
N GLN A 169 -9.27 8.41 -0.79
CA GLN A 169 -10.33 7.64 -1.42
C GLN A 169 -10.76 6.54 -0.45
N GLU A 170 -11.95 6.65 0.10
CA GLU A 170 -12.61 5.53 0.77
C GLU A 170 -13.25 4.62 -0.29
N TRP A 171 -13.38 3.33 0.04
CA TRP A 171 -13.97 2.36 -0.87
C TRP A 171 -15.17 1.66 -0.24
N VAL A 172 -16.29 1.67 -0.93
CA VAL A 172 -17.38 0.73 -0.66
C VAL A 172 -16.88 -0.67 -1.01
N GLN A 173 -17.05 -1.62 -0.10
CA GLN A 173 -16.48 -2.97 -0.25
C GLN A 173 -16.87 -3.64 -1.58
N THR A 174 -18.16 -3.60 -1.94
CA THR A 174 -18.66 -4.19 -3.19
C THR A 174 -18.03 -3.59 -4.44
N ASP A 175 -17.74 -2.30 -4.41
CA ASP A 175 -17.24 -1.57 -5.57
C ASP A 175 -15.76 -1.90 -5.82
N ILE A 176 -14.92 -1.87 -4.78
CA ILE A 176 -13.51 -2.25 -4.94
C ILE A 176 -13.36 -3.74 -5.26
N GLU A 177 -14.22 -4.61 -4.74
CA GLU A 177 -14.25 -6.02 -5.10
C GLU A 177 -14.61 -6.23 -6.59
N ALA A 178 -15.53 -5.44 -7.13
CA ALA A 178 -15.87 -5.49 -8.56
C ALA A 178 -14.67 -5.09 -9.42
N VAL A 179 -14.03 -3.96 -9.09
CA VAL A 179 -12.83 -3.49 -9.82
C VAL A 179 -11.68 -4.51 -9.76
N LEU A 180 -11.47 -5.16 -8.60
CA LEU A 180 -10.46 -6.22 -8.49
C LEU A 180 -10.74 -7.39 -9.43
N ARG A 181 -11.99 -7.89 -9.48
CA ARG A 181 -12.38 -8.98 -10.38
C ARG A 181 -12.21 -8.57 -11.85
N GLU A 182 -12.61 -7.36 -12.23
CA GLU A 182 -12.42 -6.81 -13.57
C GLU A 182 -10.94 -6.67 -13.94
N SER A 183 -10.06 -6.45 -12.94
CA SER A 183 -8.60 -6.39 -13.10
C SER A 183 -7.91 -7.77 -13.05
N GLY A 184 -8.69 -8.87 -13.05
CA GLY A 184 -8.19 -10.24 -13.14
C GLY A 184 -7.86 -10.92 -11.80
N PHE A 185 -8.28 -10.33 -10.66
CA PHE A 185 -8.06 -10.93 -9.35
C PHE A 185 -9.21 -11.82 -8.90
N THR A 186 -8.88 -12.94 -8.26
CA THR A 186 -9.80 -13.79 -7.49
C THR A 186 -9.68 -13.49 -6.01
N ILE A 187 -10.76 -13.05 -5.38
CA ILE A 187 -10.76 -12.65 -3.97
C ILE A 187 -10.79 -13.89 -3.08
N ILE A 188 -9.82 -14.02 -2.19
CA ILE A 188 -9.76 -15.06 -1.16
C ILE A 188 -10.51 -14.61 0.09
N LEU A 189 -10.27 -13.37 0.50
CA LEU A 189 -10.85 -12.75 1.69
C LEU A 189 -11.06 -11.26 1.45
N SER A 190 -12.23 -10.78 1.84
CA SER A 190 -12.53 -9.35 1.90
C SER A 190 -13.35 -9.11 3.14
N ARG A 191 -12.79 -8.39 4.11
CA ARG A 191 -13.47 -8.17 5.39
C ARG A 191 -13.19 -6.81 5.98
N PRO A 192 -14.20 -6.21 6.63
CA PRO A 192 -13.97 -5.07 7.48
C PRO A 192 -13.10 -5.47 8.68
N PHE A 193 -12.25 -4.55 9.12
CA PHE A 193 -11.54 -4.66 10.38
C PHE A 193 -11.44 -3.28 11.05
N GLU A 194 -11.05 -3.26 12.31
CA GLU A 194 -11.02 -2.04 13.09
C GLU A 194 -9.65 -1.82 13.74
N ARG A 195 -9.25 -0.57 13.78
CA ARG A 195 -8.14 -0.11 14.60
C ARG A 195 -8.71 0.50 15.87
N LYS A 196 -8.35 -0.02 17.04
CA LYS A 196 -8.78 0.52 18.35
C LYS A 196 -8.43 2.01 18.44
N GLY A 197 -9.43 2.86 18.61
CA GLY A 197 -9.28 4.31 18.62
C GLY A 197 -9.03 4.94 17.22
N GLY A 198 -9.16 4.17 16.15
CA GLY A 198 -9.06 4.66 14.79
C GLY A 198 -10.28 5.49 14.38
N ARG A 199 -10.06 6.50 13.55
CA ARG A 199 -11.11 7.42 13.05
C ARG A 199 -11.91 6.81 11.90
N TYR A 200 -11.30 5.92 11.10
CA TYR A 200 -11.88 5.40 9.88
C TYR A 200 -12.17 3.91 9.99
N PRO A 201 -13.34 3.46 9.48
CA PRO A 201 -13.55 2.04 9.20
C PRO A 201 -12.53 1.54 8.19
N LEU A 202 -12.03 0.32 8.37
CA LEU A 202 -11.00 -0.26 7.52
C LEU A 202 -11.54 -1.48 6.77
N LEU A 203 -10.89 -1.79 5.66
CA LEU A 203 -11.16 -2.96 4.82
C LEU A 203 -9.84 -3.64 4.48
N SER A 204 -9.75 -4.94 4.73
CA SER A 204 -8.65 -5.78 4.25
C SER A 204 -9.12 -6.67 3.11
N ILE A 205 -8.31 -6.79 2.07
CA ILE A 205 -8.56 -7.64 0.91
C ILE A 205 -7.31 -8.49 0.68
N LEU A 206 -7.52 -9.80 0.58
CA LEU A 206 -6.53 -10.76 0.12
C LEU A 206 -7.07 -11.43 -1.14
N ALA A 207 -6.29 -11.44 -2.20
CA ALA A 207 -6.68 -11.98 -3.50
C ALA A 207 -5.48 -12.68 -4.15
N HIS A 208 -5.70 -13.34 -5.30
CA HIS A 208 -4.64 -13.88 -6.15
C HIS A 208 -4.97 -13.62 -7.63
N THR A 209 -3.94 -13.66 -8.48
CA THR A 209 -4.08 -13.60 -9.96
C THR A 209 -4.57 -14.92 -10.53
#